data_b8bcfd7d25b0a3844a0158a0a0e68cac
#
_entry.id   b8bcfd7d25b0a3844a0158a0a0e68cac
#
_cell.length_a   1.000
_cell.length_b   1.000
_cell.length_c   1.000
_cell.angle_alpha   90.00
_cell.angle_beta   90.00
_cell.angle_gamma   90.00
#
_symmetry.space_group_name_H-M   'P 1'
#
loop_
_entity.id
_entity.type
_entity.pdbx_description
1 polymer ?
#
loop_
_entity_poly.entity_id
_entity_poly.type
_entity_poly.pdbx_seq_one_letter_code
_entity_poly.pdbx_strand_id
1 'polypeptide(L)'
;MKKLAFVLLFALFMYPVFSQVNMFPSPAKYSRGKGFFEISKNTVFEGEEVYVKKLIPDLTGRLTAFHVPGNHTKNCVRLEMKDALGLEKDSYVLSVSPEEVRLEASTESGLFYAKEALLQLACFYEGKIPALRIEDSPRYEWRGFMLDESRHFFGKEKVKQYLDIMASLRMNVFHWHLTDEPGWRIEIKRYPKLTTIGAVGNYHNPDAPATFYTQEDIKEIVAYAAERHIMVVPEFDMPGHATAVCRAYPEVSGGGEGRWEHFTFHPCKETTYEFISNVLDEIISLFPSPYIHIGGDEVHYGNQSWFTDPEIQQFIKDKDLKNEVGLEHYFVRRIADMVASKGKMMIGWDEIVDAGVSPSKAVVMWWRHDRKYQLVKALEQGFRVIACPRRPFYSDFVQYGSHKIGRVWNGYNTIEDVYRFPDPVVHLMKDYENQIMGLQMCMWTERVADSKRLDYMVFPRLVAVAESGWTPAISKECSLFMQKLPLFLKYLDGKDVYYFNPFFPDLRPEPAEPKKKEDVLQDG
;
A
#
# COMPACT_ATOMS: atom_id res chain seq x y z
N MET A 1 -39.50 -29.55 -23.69
CA MET A 1 -38.47 -28.99 -24.59
C MET A 1 -37.74 -27.73 -24.05
N LYS A 2 -37.86 -27.37 -22.76
CA LYS A 2 -37.16 -26.19 -22.17
C LYS A 2 -35.99 -26.55 -21.22
N LYS A 3 -35.68 -27.84 -21.02
CA LYS A 3 -34.56 -28.28 -20.14
C LYS A 3 -33.27 -28.66 -20.87
N LEU A 4 -33.26 -28.70 -22.22
CA LEU A 4 -32.08 -29.06 -23.01
C LEU A 4 -31.25 -27.83 -23.43
N ALA A 5 -31.83 -26.64 -23.41
CA ALA A 5 -31.11 -25.40 -23.80
C ALA A 5 -30.14 -24.87 -22.74
N PHE A 6 -30.30 -25.25 -21.46
CA PHE A 6 -29.47 -24.74 -20.34
C PHE A 6 -28.15 -25.49 -20.17
N VAL A 7 -28.07 -26.74 -20.67
CA VAL A 7 -26.84 -27.57 -20.59
C VAL A 7 -25.88 -27.24 -21.73
N LEU A 8 -26.35 -26.74 -22.85
CA LEU A 8 -25.49 -26.37 -23.98
C LEU A 8 -24.80 -25.00 -23.80
N LEU A 9 -25.34 -24.11 -22.97
CA LEU A 9 -24.69 -22.80 -22.70
C LEU A 9 -23.51 -22.92 -21.74
N PHE A 10 -23.47 -23.95 -20.87
CA PHE A 10 -22.36 -24.20 -19.95
C PHE A 10 -21.18 -24.91 -20.59
N ALA A 11 -21.39 -25.61 -21.72
CA ALA A 11 -20.31 -26.30 -22.44
C ALA A 11 -19.48 -25.38 -23.35
N LEU A 12 -19.98 -24.18 -23.67
CA LEU A 12 -19.27 -23.21 -24.51
C LEU A 12 -18.26 -22.34 -23.73
N PHE A 13 -18.23 -22.39 -22.39
CA PHE A 13 -17.26 -21.68 -21.56
C PHE A 13 -16.06 -22.53 -21.10
N MET A 14 -15.97 -23.78 -21.51
CA MET A 14 -14.83 -24.66 -21.23
C MET A 14 -13.86 -24.79 -22.43
N TYR A 15 -13.59 -23.73 -23.16
CA TYR A 15 -12.32 -23.68 -23.88
C TYR A 15 -11.24 -23.33 -22.87
N PRO A 16 -10.27 -24.22 -22.59
CA PRO A 16 -9.18 -23.89 -21.73
C PRO A 16 -8.46 -22.69 -22.35
N VAL A 17 -8.40 -21.57 -21.61
CA VAL A 17 -7.53 -20.43 -21.93
C VAL A 17 -6.09 -20.93 -21.75
N PHE A 18 -5.60 -21.75 -22.67
CA PHE A 18 -4.26 -22.30 -22.67
C PHE A 18 -3.19 -21.29 -23.09
N SER A 19 -3.55 -20.01 -23.26
CA SER A 19 -2.63 -18.99 -23.75
C SER A 19 -1.91 -18.21 -22.65
N GLN A 20 -2.32 -18.29 -21.37
CA GLN A 20 -1.73 -17.49 -20.29
C GLN A 20 -1.41 -18.32 -19.05
N VAL A 21 -0.42 -17.86 -18.27
CA VAL A 21 -0.07 -18.43 -16.95
C VAL A 21 -1.05 -17.92 -15.89
N ASN A 22 -1.57 -18.82 -15.06
CA ASN A 22 -2.40 -18.48 -13.91
C ASN A 22 -1.50 -17.97 -12.78
N MET A 23 -1.24 -16.68 -12.76
CA MET A 23 -0.40 -16.01 -11.76
C MET A 23 -0.76 -14.53 -11.66
N PHE A 24 -0.61 -13.94 -10.48
CA PHE A 24 -0.77 -12.52 -10.19
C PHE A 24 0.45 -11.96 -9.44
N PRO A 25 1.02 -10.84 -9.88
CA PRO A 25 0.85 -10.22 -11.19
C PRO A 25 1.26 -11.13 -12.36
N SER A 26 0.76 -10.83 -13.58
CA SER A 26 1.19 -11.51 -14.80
C SER A 26 2.67 -11.30 -15.06
N PRO A 27 3.43 -12.33 -15.45
CA PRO A 27 4.86 -12.21 -15.66
C PRO A 27 5.19 -11.39 -16.91
N ALA A 28 6.37 -10.76 -16.92
CA ALA A 28 6.86 -9.99 -18.05
C ALA A 28 7.02 -10.85 -19.31
N LYS A 29 7.58 -12.06 -19.16
CA LYS A 29 7.74 -13.03 -20.25
C LYS A 29 7.52 -14.44 -19.72
N TYR A 30 6.90 -15.27 -20.53
CA TYR A 30 6.83 -16.72 -20.25
C TYR A 30 6.78 -17.53 -21.55
N SER A 31 7.21 -18.78 -21.45
CA SER A 31 7.06 -19.79 -22.50
C SER A 31 6.60 -21.11 -21.88
N ARG A 32 5.87 -21.92 -22.65
CA ARG A 32 5.40 -23.23 -22.21
C ARG A 32 6.35 -24.33 -22.63
N GLY A 33 6.54 -25.29 -21.73
CA GLY A 33 7.19 -26.57 -21.95
C GLY A 33 6.17 -27.70 -22.15
N LYS A 34 6.67 -28.93 -22.16
CA LYS A 34 5.86 -30.16 -22.23
C LYS A 34 5.85 -30.87 -20.89
N GLY A 35 4.69 -31.34 -20.44
CA GLY A 35 4.51 -32.09 -19.20
C GLY A 35 4.18 -31.20 -18.01
N PHE A 36 4.26 -31.78 -16.81
CA PHE A 36 3.88 -31.15 -15.55
C PHE A 36 4.87 -31.54 -14.46
N PHE A 37 5.17 -30.60 -13.58
CA PHE A 37 5.81 -30.88 -12.30
C PHE A 37 4.68 -31.17 -11.28
N GLU A 38 4.73 -32.32 -10.65
CA GLU A 38 3.75 -32.71 -9.63
C GLU A 38 4.42 -32.71 -8.26
N ILE A 39 3.94 -31.85 -7.36
CA ILE A 39 4.45 -31.81 -5.98
C ILE A 39 4.10 -33.12 -5.27
N SER A 40 5.10 -33.80 -4.72
CA SER A 40 4.91 -35.06 -4.02
C SER A 40 5.60 -35.06 -2.65
N LYS A 41 5.35 -36.09 -1.83
CA LYS A 41 6.04 -36.27 -0.56
C LYS A 41 7.55 -36.53 -0.73
N ASN A 42 7.99 -36.93 -1.93
CA ASN A 42 9.36 -37.19 -2.29
C ASN A 42 10.05 -36.03 -3.00
N THR A 43 9.37 -34.88 -3.13
CA THR A 43 9.96 -33.64 -3.67
C THR A 43 11.08 -33.17 -2.74
N VAL A 44 12.28 -33.00 -3.28
CA VAL A 44 13.47 -32.57 -2.55
C VAL A 44 13.66 -31.07 -2.77
N PHE A 45 14.11 -30.38 -1.75
CA PHE A 45 14.39 -28.93 -1.81
C PHE A 45 15.89 -28.72 -1.64
N GLU A 46 16.52 -28.03 -2.58
CA GLU A 46 17.98 -27.85 -2.63
C GLU A 46 18.37 -26.38 -2.78
N GLY A 47 19.50 -26.02 -2.17
CA GLY A 47 20.14 -24.72 -2.26
C GLY A 47 21.18 -24.55 -1.18
N GLU A 48 22.30 -23.92 -1.50
CA GLU A 48 23.47 -23.88 -0.62
C GLU A 48 23.70 -22.55 0.08
N GLU A 49 23.28 -21.44 -0.54
CA GLU A 49 23.51 -20.11 -0.03
C GLU A 49 22.77 -19.86 1.30
N VAL A 50 23.34 -19.02 2.15
CA VAL A 50 22.81 -18.75 3.50
C VAL A 50 21.36 -18.25 3.45
N TYR A 51 21.05 -17.37 2.51
CA TYR A 51 19.69 -16.85 2.34
C TYR A 51 18.71 -17.94 1.88
N VAL A 52 19.14 -18.79 0.93
CA VAL A 52 18.33 -19.92 0.43
C VAL A 52 17.93 -20.85 1.56
N LYS A 53 18.86 -21.18 2.46
CA LYS A 53 18.60 -22.02 3.64
C LYS A 53 17.53 -21.46 4.57
N LYS A 54 17.31 -20.14 4.57
CA LYS A 54 16.21 -19.51 5.32
C LYS A 54 14.86 -19.64 4.60
N LEU A 55 14.85 -19.66 3.25
CA LEU A 55 13.61 -19.77 2.46
C LEU A 55 13.06 -21.19 2.38
N ILE A 56 13.93 -22.23 2.39
CA ILE A 56 13.53 -23.63 2.21
C ILE A 56 12.48 -24.10 3.22
N PRO A 57 12.60 -23.84 4.54
CA PRO A 57 11.61 -24.30 5.51
C PRO A 57 10.21 -23.74 5.26
N ASP A 58 10.09 -22.42 4.99
CA ASP A 58 8.82 -21.77 4.67
C ASP A 58 8.24 -22.35 3.37
N LEU A 59 9.04 -22.45 2.32
CA LEU A 59 8.62 -22.99 1.03
C LEU A 59 8.15 -24.44 1.16
N THR A 60 8.91 -25.30 1.84
CA THR A 60 8.55 -26.69 2.07
C THR A 60 7.25 -26.82 2.85
N GLY A 61 7.11 -26.07 3.95
CA GLY A 61 5.92 -26.08 4.79
C GLY A 61 4.66 -25.69 3.99
N ARG A 62 4.74 -24.64 3.21
CA ARG A 62 3.61 -24.13 2.40
C ARG A 62 3.28 -25.05 1.22
N LEU A 63 4.28 -25.64 0.55
CA LEU A 63 4.05 -26.56 -0.59
C LEU A 63 3.48 -27.91 -0.16
N THR A 64 3.69 -28.35 1.08
CA THR A 64 3.11 -29.59 1.60
C THR A 64 1.58 -29.64 1.46
N ALA A 65 0.91 -28.50 1.54
CA ALA A 65 -0.54 -28.40 1.35
C ALA A 65 -1.01 -28.76 -0.09
N PHE A 66 -0.08 -28.78 -1.05
CA PHE A 66 -0.37 -29.02 -2.48
C PHE A 66 0.17 -30.35 -2.99
N HIS A 67 0.48 -31.31 -2.11
CA HIS A 67 0.87 -32.64 -2.56
C HIS A 67 -0.22 -33.31 -3.39
N VAL A 68 0.15 -33.77 -4.58
CA VAL A 68 -0.75 -34.53 -5.47
C VAL A 68 -0.99 -35.90 -4.86
N PRO A 69 -2.23 -36.29 -4.53
CA PRO A 69 -2.54 -37.57 -3.92
C PRO A 69 -2.06 -38.77 -4.78
N GLY A 70 -1.43 -39.75 -4.13
CA GLY A 70 -0.95 -40.94 -4.82
C GLY A 70 0.30 -40.77 -5.67
N ASN A 71 0.84 -39.54 -5.78
CA ASN A 71 2.10 -39.30 -6.47
C ASN A 71 3.30 -39.58 -5.56
N HIS A 72 4.23 -40.40 -6.03
CA HIS A 72 5.51 -40.76 -5.38
C HIS A 72 6.72 -40.39 -6.23
N THR A 73 6.55 -39.56 -7.24
CA THR A 73 7.63 -39.11 -8.12
C THR A 73 8.72 -38.40 -7.30
N LYS A 74 9.96 -38.80 -7.52
CA LYS A 74 11.12 -38.11 -6.96
C LYS A 74 11.53 -36.99 -7.91
N ASN A 75 11.36 -35.77 -7.49
CA ASN A 75 11.70 -34.57 -8.23
C ASN A 75 12.30 -33.52 -7.29
N CYS A 76 12.76 -32.39 -7.83
CA CYS A 76 13.52 -31.40 -7.09
C CYS A 76 12.99 -29.96 -7.30
N VAL A 77 13.02 -29.20 -6.24
CA VAL A 77 12.89 -27.71 -6.27
C VAL A 77 14.23 -27.12 -5.85
N ARG A 78 14.90 -26.45 -6.78
CA ARG A 78 16.23 -25.86 -6.58
C ARG A 78 16.15 -24.34 -6.55
N LEU A 79 16.77 -23.74 -5.54
CA LEU A 79 16.89 -22.28 -5.37
C LEU A 79 18.36 -21.90 -5.51
N GLU A 80 18.65 -20.92 -6.36
CA GLU A 80 20.01 -20.51 -6.68
C GLU A 80 20.13 -18.97 -6.75
N MET A 81 21.09 -18.43 -5.99
CA MET A 81 21.54 -17.05 -6.14
C MET A 81 22.65 -17.01 -7.20
N LYS A 82 22.46 -16.23 -8.27
CA LYS A 82 23.39 -16.16 -9.41
C LYS A 82 23.69 -14.74 -9.83
N ASP A 83 24.71 -14.13 -9.28
CA ASP A 83 25.17 -12.79 -9.66
C ASP A 83 25.50 -12.69 -11.16
N ALA A 84 26.01 -13.78 -11.75
CA ALA A 84 26.37 -13.86 -13.16
C ALA A 84 25.19 -13.69 -14.13
N LEU A 85 23.92 -13.79 -13.66
CA LEU A 85 22.74 -13.52 -14.48
C LEU A 85 22.56 -12.02 -14.78
N GLY A 86 23.16 -11.11 -13.96
CA GLY A 86 23.07 -9.69 -14.14
C GLY A 86 21.61 -9.16 -14.13
N LEU A 87 20.72 -9.85 -13.41
CA LEU A 87 19.32 -9.45 -13.29
C LEU A 87 19.20 -8.20 -12.41
N GLU A 88 18.28 -7.32 -12.78
CA GLU A 88 17.94 -6.15 -11.97
C GLU A 88 17.33 -6.56 -10.63
N LYS A 89 17.31 -5.62 -9.68
CA LYS A 89 16.64 -5.80 -8.39
C LYS A 89 15.20 -6.29 -8.60
N ASP A 90 14.77 -7.20 -7.75
CA ASP A 90 13.43 -7.82 -7.73
C ASP A 90 13.13 -8.75 -8.93
N SER A 91 14.06 -8.91 -9.90
CA SER A 91 13.90 -9.77 -11.08
C SER A 91 14.29 -11.20 -10.78
N TYR A 92 13.65 -12.15 -11.49
CA TYR A 92 13.93 -13.57 -11.33
C TYR A 92 13.66 -14.38 -12.61
N VAL A 93 14.20 -15.60 -12.61
CA VAL A 93 13.87 -16.64 -13.58
C VAL A 93 13.30 -17.84 -12.82
N LEU A 94 12.16 -18.35 -13.29
CA LEU A 94 11.54 -19.57 -12.77
C LEU A 94 11.35 -20.55 -13.94
N SER A 95 11.97 -21.73 -13.83
CA SER A 95 11.88 -22.80 -14.83
C SER A 95 11.22 -24.02 -14.20
N VAL A 96 10.22 -24.58 -14.88
CA VAL A 96 9.49 -25.78 -14.45
C VAL A 96 9.60 -26.86 -15.54
N SER A 97 10.17 -28.00 -15.20
CA SER A 97 10.12 -29.24 -15.98
C SER A 97 9.42 -30.35 -15.17
N PRO A 98 9.11 -31.50 -15.73
CA PRO A 98 8.56 -32.62 -14.95
C PRO A 98 9.46 -33.09 -13.81
N GLU A 99 10.78 -32.95 -13.94
CA GLU A 99 11.78 -33.44 -13.00
C GLU A 99 12.25 -32.38 -12.00
N GLU A 100 12.26 -31.10 -12.43
CA GLU A 100 12.84 -30.01 -11.65
C GLU A 100 12.08 -28.71 -11.78
N VAL A 101 11.92 -27.99 -10.65
CA VAL A 101 11.65 -26.57 -10.60
C VAL A 101 12.92 -25.84 -10.19
N ARG A 102 13.32 -24.82 -10.95
CA ARG A 102 14.48 -24.00 -10.66
C ARG A 102 14.08 -22.53 -10.50
N LEU A 103 14.47 -21.96 -9.36
CA LEU A 103 14.28 -20.54 -9.02
C LEU A 103 15.66 -19.88 -9.00
N GLU A 104 15.86 -18.88 -9.85
CA GLU A 104 17.15 -18.19 -10.04
C GLU A 104 16.96 -16.69 -9.94
N ALA A 105 17.83 -15.99 -9.20
CA ALA A 105 17.84 -14.54 -9.09
C ALA A 105 19.24 -14.02 -8.76
N SER A 106 19.49 -12.72 -9.03
CA SER A 106 20.74 -12.04 -8.63
C SER A 106 20.61 -11.34 -7.27
N THR A 107 19.41 -11.27 -6.69
CA THR A 107 19.15 -10.59 -5.40
C THR A 107 18.25 -11.44 -4.50
N GLU A 108 18.35 -11.22 -3.18
CA GLU A 108 17.49 -11.90 -2.20
C GLU A 108 16.00 -11.61 -2.46
N SER A 109 15.65 -10.35 -2.82
CA SER A 109 14.27 -9.98 -3.15
C SER A 109 13.76 -10.68 -4.42
N GLY A 110 14.58 -10.78 -5.45
CA GLY A 110 14.24 -11.54 -6.68
C GLY A 110 13.95 -13.00 -6.38
N LEU A 111 14.80 -13.65 -5.57
CA LEU A 111 14.59 -15.05 -5.19
C LEU A 111 13.37 -15.25 -4.30
N PHE A 112 13.08 -14.29 -3.42
CA PHE A 112 11.84 -14.25 -2.63
C PHE A 112 10.61 -14.19 -3.54
N TYR A 113 10.61 -13.32 -4.54
CA TYR A 113 9.48 -13.20 -5.49
C TYR A 113 9.35 -14.42 -6.39
N ALA A 114 10.45 -15.08 -6.77
CA ALA A 114 10.42 -16.38 -7.45
C ALA A 114 9.73 -17.45 -6.59
N LYS A 115 10.03 -17.46 -5.27
CA LYS A 115 9.38 -18.34 -4.29
C LYS A 115 7.86 -18.06 -4.22
N GLU A 116 7.45 -16.80 -4.09
CA GLU A 116 6.03 -16.46 -4.05
C GLU A 116 5.32 -16.80 -5.38
N ALA A 117 6.00 -16.67 -6.53
CA ALA A 117 5.49 -17.12 -7.82
C ALA A 117 5.24 -18.64 -7.83
N LEU A 118 6.20 -19.44 -7.37
CA LEU A 118 6.03 -20.90 -7.28
C LEU A 118 4.87 -21.29 -6.37
N LEU A 119 4.72 -20.62 -5.22
CA LEU A 119 3.62 -20.85 -4.29
C LEU A 119 2.24 -20.52 -4.90
N GLN A 120 2.13 -19.44 -5.67
CA GLN A 120 0.91 -19.14 -6.41
C GLN A 120 0.62 -20.21 -7.49
N LEU A 121 1.63 -20.61 -8.28
CA LEU A 121 1.47 -21.66 -9.27
C LEU A 121 1.02 -22.98 -8.61
N ALA A 122 1.62 -23.35 -7.49
CA ALA A 122 1.21 -24.55 -6.74
C ALA A 122 -0.26 -24.44 -6.28
N CYS A 123 -0.68 -23.30 -5.79
CA CYS A 123 -2.05 -23.06 -5.37
C CYS A 123 -3.03 -23.12 -6.55
N PHE A 124 -2.76 -22.39 -7.63
CA PHE A 124 -3.70 -22.24 -8.75
C PHE A 124 -3.74 -23.43 -9.69
N TYR A 125 -2.71 -24.28 -9.67
CA TYR A 125 -2.66 -25.56 -10.40
C TYR A 125 -2.79 -26.78 -9.48
N GLU A 126 -3.17 -26.58 -8.21
CA GLU A 126 -3.44 -27.64 -7.23
C GLU A 126 -2.29 -28.68 -7.15
N GLY A 127 -1.05 -28.17 -7.16
CA GLY A 127 0.18 -28.97 -7.07
C GLY A 127 0.66 -29.62 -8.38
N LYS A 128 -0.12 -29.51 -9.48
CA LYS A 128 0.24 -30.03 -10.81
C LYS A 128 0.60 -28.90 -11.77
N ILE A 129 1.81 -28.37 -11.61
CA ILE A 129 2.28 -27.16 -12.29
C ILE A 129 2.71 -27.52 -13.73
N PRO A 130 2.19 -26.84 -14.78
CA PRO A 130 2.62 -27.09 -16.15
C PRO A 130 4.09 -26.70 -16.33
N ALA A 131 4.81 -27.46 -17.16
CA ALA A 131 6.17 -27.11 -17.55
C ALA A 131 6.18 -25.76 -18.26
N LEU A 132 7.03 -24.83 -17.78
CA LEU A 132 7.11 -23.45 -18.27
C LEU A 132 8.45 -22.82 -17.88
N ARG A 133 8.77 -21.70 -18.55
CA ARG A 133 9.83 -20.79 -18.14
C ARG A 133 9.27 -19.38 -18.04
N ILE A 134 9.52 -18.73 -16.93
CA ILE A 134 9.18 -17.34 -16.65
C ILE A 134 10.48 -16.54 -16.49
N GLU A 135 10.57 -15.39 -17.17
CA GLU A 135 11.56 -14.35 -16.93
C GLU A 135 10.79 -13.10 -16.53
N ASP A 136 10.99 -12.65 -15.30
CA ASP A 136 10.11 -11.68 -14.69
C ASP A 136 10.87 -10.53 -14.01
N SER A 137 10.30 -9.35 -14.12
CA SER A 137 10.82 -8.12 -13.53
C SER A 137 9.70 -7.11 -13.30
N PRO A 138 9.79 -6.26 -12.24
CA PRO A 138 8.78 -5.26 -11.99
C PRO A 138 8.83 -4.13 -13.02
N ARG A 139 7.66 -3.57 -13.35
CA ARG A 139 7.53 -2.35 -14.14
C ARG A 139 8.01 -1.12 -13.38
N TYR A 140 7.73 -1.07 -12.07
CA TYR A 140 8.08 0.06 -11.21
C TYR A 140 8.79 -0.41 -9.94
N GLU A 141 9.70 0.42 -9.41
CA GLU A 141 10.41 0.17 -8.17
C GLU A 141 9.52 0.32 -6.92
N TRP A 142 8.49 1.18 -6.96
CA TRP A 142 7.53 1.41 -5.87
C TRP A 142 6.18 0.78 -6.22
N ARG A 143 5.77 -0.19 -5.42
CA ARG A 143 4.48 -0.90 -5.53
C ARG A 143 3.83 -0.90 -4.16
N GLY A 144 3.11 0.21 -3.87
CA GLY A 144 2.70 0.57 -2.53
C GLY A 144 1.25 0.31 -2.20
N PHE A 145 1.00 0.10 -0.91
CA PHE A 145 -0.32 0.16 -0.29
C PHE A 145 -0.22 1.00 0.98
N MET A 146 -1.13 1.97 1.16
CA MET A 146 -1.26 2.79 2.36
C MET A 146 -2.49 2.35 3.14
N LEU A 147 -2.33 2.20 4.46
CA LEU A 147 -3.41 1.96 5.41
C LEU A 147 -3.46 3.10 6.44
N ASP A 148 -4.62 3.74 6.52
CA ASP A 148 -4.96 4.68 7.58
C ASP A 148 -5.43 3.91 8.82
N GLU A 149 -4.66 3.95 9.89
CA GLU A 149 -5.02 3.42 11.21
C GLU A 149 -5.27 4.52 12.25
N SER A 150 -5.20 5.78 11.82
CA SER A 150 -5.57 6.90 12.68
C SER A 150 -7.08 6.99 12.84
N ARG A 151 -7.84 7.01 11.73
CA ARG A 151 -9.30 7.11 11.78
C ARG A 151 -9.92 5.87 12.41
N HIS A 152 -9.46 4.67 12.06
CA HIS A 152 -9.80 3.41 12.74
C HIS A 152 -8.59 2.50 12.85
N PHE A 153 -8.46 1.84 14.00
CA PHE A 153 -7.32 1.01 14.35
C PHE A 153 -7.65 -0.48 14.14
N PHE A 154 -6.85 -1.19 13.34
CA PHE A 154 -7.08 -2.60 13.00
C PHE A 154 -6.16 -3.55 13.75
N GLY A 155 -5.01 -3.08 14.21
CA GLY A 155 -4.06 -3.84 15.01
C GLY A 155 -3.11 -4.74 14.21
N LYS A 156 -2.07 -5.23 14.90
CA LYS A 156 -0.91 -5.87 14.27
C LYS A 156 -1.21 -7.12 13.46
N GLU A 157 -2.18 -7.93 13.89
CA GLU A 157 -2.51 -9.17 13.18
C GLU A 157 -3.14 -8.88 11.81
N LYS A 158 -3.97 -7.84 11.73
CA LYS A 158 -4.54 -7.41 10.45
C LYS A 158 -3.47 -6.82 9.53
N VAL A 159 -2.57 -6.01 10.06
CA VAL A 159 -1.42 -5.48 9.30
C VAL A 159 -0.56 -6.63 8.76
N LYS A 160 -0.21 -7.63 9.57
CA LYS A 160 0.54 -8.81 9.12
C LYS A 160 -0.18 -9.60 8.03
N GLN A 161 -1.51 -9.78 8.15
CA GLN A 161 -2.31 -10.43 7.10
C GLN A 161 -2.18 -9.68 5.76
N TYR A 162 -2.23 -8.34 5.79
CA TYR A 162 -2.03 -7.51 4.59
C TYR A 162 -0.61 -7.62 4.04
N LEU A 163 0.41 -7.62 4.89
CA LEU A 163 1.80 -7.84 4.48
C LEU A 163 1.99 -9.19 3.78
N ASP A 164 1.34 -10.27 4.26
CA ASP A 164 1.36 -11.57 3.59
C ASP A 164 0.74 -11.54 2.19
N ILE A 165 -0.40 -10.86 2.04
CA ILE A 165 -1.07 -10.71 0.74
C ILE A 165 -0.25 -9.83 -0.19
N MET A 166 0.29 -8.71 0.32
CA MET A 166 1.19 -7.83 -0.43
C MET A 166 2.42 -8.59 -0.96
N ALA A 167 3.04 -9.41 -0.12
CA ALA A 167 4.17 -10.26 -0.50
C ALA A 167 3.80 -11.21 -1.64
N SER A 168 2.64 -11.90 -1.53
CA SER A 168 2.16 -12.80 -2.59
C SER A 168 1.89 -12.08 -3.91
N LEU A 169 1.57 -10.78 -3.85
CA LEU A 169 1.34 -9.90 -4.99
C LEU A 169 2.62 -9.14 -5.43
N ARG A 170 3.78 -9.41 -4.84
CA ARG A 170 5.06 -8.73 -5.10
C ARG A 170 5.02 -7.22 -4.89
N MET A 171 4.14 -6.74 -4.02
CA MET A 171 4.15 -5.37 -3.52
C MET A 171 5.26 -5.22 -2.48
N ASN A 172 5.93 -4.06 -2.47
CA ASN A 172 7.17 -3.89 -1.69
C ASN A 172 7.19 -2.66 -0.78
N VAL A 173 6.10 -1.90 -0.71
CA VAL A 173 6.01 -0.74 0.20
C VAL A 173 4.67 -0.75 0.93
N PHE A 174 4.75 -0.73 2.26
CA PHE A 174 3.63 -0.48 3.15
C PHE A 174 3.76 0.93 3.72
N HIS A 175 2.91 1.84 3.26
CA HIS A 175 2.82 3.19 3.79
C HIS A 175 1.83 3.19 4.96
N TRP A 176 2.30 3.51 6.14
CA TRP A 176 1.56 3.38 7.38
C TRP A 176 1.17 4.76 7.90
N HIS A 177 -0.11 5.14 7.69
CA HIS A 177 -0.66 6.40 8.14
C HIS A 177 -1.13 6.25 9.59
N LEU A 178 -0.30 6.71 10.52
CA LEU A 178 -0.42 6.44 11.96
C LEU A 178 -0.89 7.64 12.78
N THR A 179 -1.00 8.82 12.16
CA THR A 179 -1.33 10.06 12.87
C THR A 179 -2.26 10.92 12.05
N ASP A 180 -3.35 11.38 12.67
CA ASP A 180 -4.32 12.28 12.07
C ASP A 180 -5.23 12.89 13.16
N GLU A 181 -6.31 13.60 12.77
CA GLU A 181 -7.24 14.30 13.67
C GLU A 181 -7.77 13.43 14.82
N PRO A 182 -8.33 12.22 14.58
CA PRO A 182 -8.98 11.47 15.64
C PRO A 182 -8.01 10.68 16.51
N GLY A 183 -6.79 10.36 16.00
CA GLY A 183 -5.92 9.50 16.79
C GLY A 183 -4.44 9.52 16.40
N TRP A 184 -3.61 9.45 17.43
CA TRP A 184 -2.18 9.19 17.37
C TRP A 184 -1.90 7.72 17.68
N ARG A 185 -1.18 6.99 16.82
CA ARG A 185 -1.06 5.53 16.95
C ARG A 185 0.37 5.01 17.19
N ILE A 186 1.32 5.89 17.52
CA ILE A 186 2.74 5.54 17.74
C ILE A 186 3.13 5.84 19.19
N GLU A 187 3.69 4.87 19.92
CA GLU A 187 4.29 5.15 21.21
C GLU A 187 5.56 6.00 21.05
N ILE A 188 5.58 7.20 21.64
CA ILE A 188 6.73 8.09 21.76
C ILE A 188 7.06 8.24 23.25
N LYS A 189 8.16 7.62 23.68
CA LYS A 189 8.50 7.54 25.12
C LYS A 189 8.76 8.91 25.74
N ARG A 190 9.33 9.83 24.96
CA ARG A 190 9.56 11.21 25.40
C ARG A 190 8.26 12.00 25.57
N TYR A 191 7.21 11.62 24.86
CA TYR A 191 5.92 12.34 24.87
C TYR A 191 4.74 11.40 25.17
N PRO A 192 4.61 10.91 26.42
CA PRO A 192 3.63 9.87 26.78
C PRO A 192 2.17 10.30 26.64
N LYS A 193 1.85 11.60 26.64
CA LYS A 193 0.49 12.07 26.40
C LYS A 193 0.00 11.80 24.97
N LEU A 194 0.90 11.55 24.03
CA LEU A 194 0.51 11.16 22.67
C LEU A 194 -0.29 9.85 22.67
N THR A 195 0.04 8.91 23.57
CA THR A 195 -0.71 7.65 23.69
C THR A 195 -1.80 7.69 24.76
N THR A 196 -1.63 8.46 25.85
CA THR A 196 -2.64 8.52 26.92
C THR A 196 -3.78 9.50 26.63
N ILE A 197 -3.57 10.49 25.78
CA ILE A 197 -4.55 11.49 25.35
C ILE A 197 -4.75 11.45 23.83
N GLY A 198 -3.67 11.55 23.07
CA GLY A 198 -3.72 11.61 21.60
C GLY A 198 -4.28 10.35 20.96
N ALA A 199 -4.10 9.16 21.55
CA ALA A 199 -4.61 7.89 21.03
C ALA A 199 -6.06 7.58 21.44
N VAL A 200 -6.69 8.42 22.27
CA VAL A 200 -8.11 8.27 22.65
C VAL A 200 -8.99 8.72 21.49
N GLY A 201 -9.98 7.90 21.16
CA GLY A 201 -10.95 8.19 20.11
C GLY A 201 -10.66 7.55 18.75
N ASN A 202 -11.68 7.57 17.92
CA ASN A 202 -11.65 7.25 16.51
C ASN A 202 -12.68 8.11 15.76
N TYR A 203 -12.76 7.95 14.45
CA TYR A 203 -13.64 8.79 13.61
C TYR A 203 -15.13 8.71 13.99
N HIS A 204 -15.64 7.56 14.47
CA HIS A 204 -17.03 7.38 14.85
C HIS A 204 -17.29 7.65 16.33
N ASN A 205 -16.30 7.49 17.19
CA ASN A 205 -16.44 7.67 18.63
C ASN A 205 -15.22 8.41 19.22
N PRO A 206 -15.33 9.70 19.53
CA PRO A 206 -14.24 10.48 20.10
C PRO A 206 -13.79 10.02 21.50
N ASP A 207 -14.63 9.24 22.21
CA ASP A 207 -14.33 8.70 23.54
C ASP A 207 -13.94 7.20 23.49
N ALA A 208 -13.66 6.64 22.32
CA ALA A 208 -13.20 5.26 22.23
C ALA A 208 -11.89 5.08 23.02
N PRO A 209 -11.68 3.91 23.67
CA PRO A 209 -10.45 3.64 24.39
C PRO A 209 -9.20 3.90 23.53
N ALA A 210 -8.12 4.36 24.16
CA ALA A 210 -6.86 4.58 23.49
C ALA A 210 -6.35 3.30 22.82
N THR A 211 -6.02 3.41 21.52
CA THR A 211 -5.42 2.34 20.73
C THR A 211 -4.17 2.85 20.03
N PHE A 212 -3.08 2.14 20.15
CA PHE A 212 -1.79 2.51 19.56
C PHE A 212 -0.88 1.28 19.47
N TYR A 213 0.20 1.43 18.73
CA TYR A 213 1.29 0.47 18.68
C TYR A 213 2.39 0.86 19.65
N THR A 214 2.80 -0.08 20.51
CA THR A 214 4.04 0.06 21.29
C THR A 214 5.25 0.07 20.36
N GLN A 215 6.38 0.57 20.80
CA GLN A 215 7.61 0.52 20.01
C GLN A 215 8.01 -0.94 19.68
N GLU A 216 7.71 -1.88 20.57
CA GLU A 216 7.93 -3.30 20.38
C GLU A 216 6.99 -3.87 19.29
N ASP A 217 5.71 -3.50 19.25
CA ASP A 217 4.79 -3.88 18.17
C ASP A 217 5.26 -3.34 16.80
N ILE A 218 5.74 -2.09 16.78
CA ILE A 218 6.29 -1.49 15.55
C ILE A 218 7.52 -2.26 15.06
N LYS A 219 8.47 -2.56 15.95
CA LYS A 219 9.66 -3.34 15.61
C LYS A 219 9.32 -4.73 15.09
N GLU A 220 8.33 -5.38 15.71
CA GLU A 220 7.83 -6.70 15.27
C GLU A 220 7.25 -6.62 13.85
N ILE A 221 6.39 -5.62 13.58
CA ILE A 221 5.77 -5.43 12.25
C ILE A 221 6.83 -5.07 11.20
N VAL A 222 7.77 -4.19 11.53
CA VAL A 222 8.86 -3.79 10.61
C VAL A 222 9.75 -4.98 10.28
N ALA A 223 10.11 -5.81 11.26
CA ALA A 223 10.88 -7.03 11.04
C ALA A 223 10.09 -8.03 10.17
N TYR A 224 8.80 -8.22 10.46
CA TYR A 224 7.89 -9.09 9.70
C TYR A 224 7.75 -8.65 8.24
N ALA A 225 7.67 -7.35 7.99
CA ALA A 225 7.64 -6.76 6.65
C ALA A 225 8.99 -6.96 5.92
N ALA A 226 10.11 -6.74 6.63
CA ALA A 226 11.46 -6.90 6.07
C ALA A 226 11.73 -8.33 5.59
N GLU A 227 11.26 -9.36 6.31
CA GLU A 227 11.33 -10.76 5.87
C GLU A 227 10.57 -11.03 4.56
N ARG A 228 9.65 -10.15 4.19
CA ARG A 228 8.83 -10.17 2.97
C ARG A 228 9.31 -9.19 1.92
N HIS A 229 10.48 -8.58 2.12
CA HIS A 229 11.03 -7.51 1.28
C HIS A 229 10.07 -6.33 1.10
N ILE A 230 9.27 -6.03 2.14
CA ILE A 230 8.37 -4.89 2.19
C ILE A 230 8.98 -3.81 3.09
N MET A 231 9.21 -2.63 2.52
CA MET A 231 9.62 -1.44 3.25
C MET A 231 8.41 -0.81 3.93
N VAL A 232 8.52 -0.52 5.23
CA VAL A 232 7.49 0.22 5.95
C VAL A 232 7.86 1.69 6.00
N VAL A 233 7.01 2.55 5.44
CA VAL A 233 7.17 4.02 5.43
C VAL A 233 6.16 4.61 6.40
N PRO A 234 6.59 5.20 7.53
CA PRO A 234 5.68 5.85 8.47
C PRO A 234 5.27 7.24 7.95
N GLU A 235 4.01 7.62 8.22
CA GLU A 235 3.53 8.98 8.05
C GLU A 235 3.30 9.64 9.41
N PHE A 236 3.87 10.83 9.57
CA PHE A 236 3.62 11.78 10.64
C PHE A 236 3.14 13.08 9.99
N ASP A 237 1.83 13.26 9.92
CA ASP A 237 1.20 14.33 9.18
C ASP A 237 1.38 15.70 9.86
N MET A 238 1.72 16.71 9.06
CA MET A 238 1.99 18.08 9.46
C MET A 238 2.06 19.05 8.27
N PRO A 239 1.74 20.34 8.41
CA PRO A 239 1.29 21.02 9.64
C PRO A 239 -0.19 20.80 9.94
N GLY A 240 -1.01 20.37 8.96
CA GLY A 240 -2.40 19.98 9.13
C GLY A 240 -2.55 18.62 9.82
N HIS A 241 -3.80 18.16 9.99
CA HIS A 241 -4.14 16.85 10.53
C HIS A 241 -3.52 16.54 11.92
N ALA A 242 -3.16 17.59 12.68
CA ALA A 242 -2.41 17.51 13.94
C ALA A 242 -3.30 17.51 15.20
N THR A 243 -4.63 17.40 15.07
CA THR A 243 -5.56 17.56 16.19
C THR A 243 -5.25 16.63 17.36
N ALA A 244 -4.94 15.34 17.10
CA ALA A 244 -4.60 14.39 18.16
C ALA A 244 -3.34 14.80 18.93
N VAL A 245 -2.33 15.32 18.23
CA VAL A 245 -1.08 15.83 18.84
C VAL A 245 -1.36 17.08 19.64
N CYS A 246 -2.03 18.06 19.03
CA CYS A 246 -2.29 19.36 19.65
C CYS A 246 -3.24 19.27 20.84
N ARG A 247 -4.16 18.30 20.85
CA ARG A 247 -4.97 17.96 22.02
C ARG A 247 -4.12 17.42 23.17
N ALA A 248 -3.09 16.61 22.87
CA ALA A 248 -2.19 16.04 23.86
C ALA A 248 -1.17 17.08 24.39
N TYR A 249 -0.72 17.98 23.51
CA TYR A 249 0.29 19.02 23.77
C TYR A 249 -0.17 20.37 23.20
N PRO A 250 -1.10 21.08 23.89
CA PRO A 250 -1.68 22.33 23.38
C PRO A 250 -0.66 23.45 23.10
N GLU A 251 0.52 23.38 23.72
CA GLU A 251 1.60 24.35 23.52
C GLU A 251 2.16 24.36 22.09
N VAL A 252 1.99 23.27 21.31
CA VAL A 252 2.41 23.18 19.92
C VAL A 252 1.27 23.46 18.93
N SER A 253 0.05 23.73 19.42
CA SER A 253 -1.12 23.99 18.57
C SER A 253 -1.06 25.35 17.89
N GLY A 254 -1.37 25.36 16.60
CA GLY A 254 -1.57 26.56 15.78
C GLY A 254 -3.01 27.09 15.80
N GLY A 255 -3.86 26.54 16.67
CA GLY A 255 -5.26 26.94 16.79
C GLY A 255 -6.17 26.20 15.79
N GLY A 256 -7.16 26.91 15.29
CA GLY A 256 -8.27 26.42 14.47
C GLY A 256 -9.60 26.73 15.15
N GLU A 257 -10.72 26.52 14.46
CA GLU A 257 -12.06 26.84 14.95
C GLU A 257 -13.06 25.71 14.70
N GLY A 258 -13.98 25.54 15.64
CA GLY A 258 -15.08 24.57 15.53
C GLY A 258 -14.55 23.13 15.39
N ARG A 259 -15.02 22.41 14.37
CA ARG A 259 -14.56 21.02 14.12
C ARG A 259 -13.07 20.92 13.78
N TRP A 260 -12.42 22.03 13.43
CA TRP A 260 -11.01 22.12 13.07
C TRP A 260 -10.16 22.71 14.20
N GLU A 261 -10.69 22.75 15.42
CA GLU A 261 -9.91 23.16 16.60
C GLU A 261 -8.69 22.25 16.75
N HIS A 262 -7.54 22.88 16.98
CA HIS A 262 -6.25 22.17 17.08
C HIS A 262 -5.78 21.46 15.79
N PHE A 263 -6.34 21.78 14.62
CA PHE A 263 -6.03 21.06 13.38
C PHE A 263 -4.59 21.23 12.91
N THR A 264 -3.95 22.36 13.20
CA THR A 264 -2.60 22.65 12.73
C THR A 264 -1.59 22.76 13.87
N PHE A 265 -0.33 22.40 13.59
CA PHE A 265 0.80 22.83 14.40
C PHE A 265 0.97 24.35 14.34
N HIS A 266 1.55 24.95 15.42
CA HIS A 266 1.92 26.36 15.44
C HIS A 266 3.15 26.60 14.58
N PRO A 267 3.06 27.34 13.46
CA PRO A 267 4.11 27.35 12.44
C PRO A 267 5.32 28.23 12.77
N CYS A 268 5.22 29.08 13.81
CA CYS A 268 6.23 30.08 14.12
C CYS A 268 7.09 29.72 15.35
N LYS A 269 6.57 28.91 16.28
CA LYS A 269 7.23 28.62 17.57
C LYS A 269 8.37 27.61 17.42
N GLU A 270 9.53 27.96 17.92
CA GLU A 270 10.68 27.04 17.96
C GLU A 270 10.39 25.77 18.76
N THR A 271 9.58 25.88 19.83
CA THR A 271 9.14 24.73 20.62
C THR A 271 8.36 23.69 19.82
N THR A 272 7.60 24.13 18.78
CA THR A 272 6.93 23.22 17.84
C THR A 272 7.94 22.41 17.03
N TYR A 273 8.96 23.05 16.50
CA TYR A 273 10.02 22.36 15.73
C TYR A 273 10.88 21.47 16.61
N GLU A 274 11.16 21.88 17.84
CA GLU A 274 11.84 21.02 18.83
C GLU A 274 11.02 19.77 19.15
N PHE A 275 9.71 19.92 19.37
CA PHE A 275 8.79 18.82 19.57
C PHE A 275 8.80 17.85 18.36
N ILE A 276 8.61 18.37 17.16
CA ILE A 276 8.62 17.57 15.92
C ILE A 276 9.97 16.85 15.74
N SER A 277 11.09 17.55 15.96
CA SER A 277 12.42 16.96 15.87
C SER A 277 12.61 15.77 16.82
N ASN A 278 12.18 15.91 18.07
CA ASN A 278 12.27 14.86 19.07
C ASN A 278 11.38 13.65 18.75
N VAL A 279 10.17 13.88 18.23
CA VAL A 279 9.28 12.81 17.75
C VAL A 279 9.90 12.08 16.55
N LEU A 280 10.43 12.82 15.59
CA LEU A 280 11.11 12.24 14.43
C LEU A 280 12.33 11.39 14.82
N ASP A 281 13.08 11.75 15.86
CA ASP A 281 14.22 10.95 16.33
C ASP A 281 13.77 9.55 16.79
N GLU A 282 12.66 9.46 17.53
CA GLU A 282 12.12 8.16 17.93
C GLU A 282 11.54 7.39 16.74
N ILE A 283 10.75 8.03 15.88
CA ILE A 283 10.21 7.40 14.66
C ILE A 283 11.34 6.83 13.79
N ILE A 284 12.38 7.62 13.51
CA ILE A 284 13.51 7.19 12.69
C ILE A 284 14.24 5.98 13.30
N SER A 285 14.30 5.89 14.62
CA SER A 285 14.90 4.73 15.30
C SER A 285 14.11 3.44 15.13
N LEU A 286 12.80 3.54 14.88
CA LEU A 286 11.89 2.41 14.74
C LEU A 286 11.76 1.95 13.28
N PHE A 287 11.90 2.87 12.33
CA PHE A 287 11.69 2.61 10.90
C PHE A 287 13.00 2.74 10.11
N PRO A 288 13.56 1.63 9.60
CA PRO A 288 14.79 1.65 8.81
C PRO A 288 14.60 2.25 7.41
N SER A 289 13.36 2.53 6.98
CA SER A 289 13.05 3.21 5.71
C SER A 289 13.94 4.45 5.51
N PRO A 290 14.47 4.69 4.31
CA PRO A 290 15.13 5.94 3.97
C PRO A 290 14.18 7.13 3.87
N TYR A 291 12.87 6.87 3.93
CA TYR A 291 11.80 7.86 3.75
C TYR A 291 11.02 8.07 5.05
N ILE A 292 10.58 9.32 5.25
CA ILE A 292 9.55 9.72 6.21
C ILE A 292 8.49 10.52 5.45
N HIS A 293 7.23 10.09 5.53
CA HIS A 293 6.12 10.86 4.98
C HIS A 293 5.63 11.88 6.01
N ILE A 294 5.45 13.12 5.60
CA ILE A 294 5.07 14.23 6.49
C ILE A 294 3.67 14.81 6.20
N GLY A 295 2.90 14.17 5.33
CA GLY A 295 1.63 14.72 4.87
C GLY A 295 1.83 15.97 4.01
N GLY A 296 1.49 17.12 4.56
CA GLY A 296 1.63 18.43 3.92
C GLY A 296 0.39 18.87 3.16
N ASP A 297 -0.72 18.17 3.34
CA ASP A 297 -1.99 18.39 2.65
C ASP A 297 -2.99 19.18 3.49
N GLU A 298 -3.96 19.76 2.81
CA GLU A 298 -5.24 20.29 3.30
C GLU A 298 -5.14 21.31 4.45
N VAL A 299 -4.01 21.95 4.67
CA VAL A 299 -3.75 22.90 5.79
C VAL A 299 -4.81 23.99 5.92
N HIS A 300 -5.39 24.39 4.78
CA HIS A 300 -6.40 25.45 4.69
C HIS A 300 -7.72 25.13 5.43
N TYR A 301 -7.98 23.88 5.79
CA TYR A 301 -9.18 23.53 6.55
C TYR A 301 -9.13 24.03 7.99
N GLY A 302 -7.96 24.14 8.62
CA GLY A 302 -7.84 24.46 10.03
C GLY A 302 -6.81 25.54 10.37
N ASN A 303 -6.44 26.40 9.40
CA ASN A 303 -5.49 27.48 9.63
C ASN A 303 -6.13 28.85 9.86
N GLN A 304 -7.43 28.92 10.24
CA GLN A 304 -8.15 30.19 10.41
C GLN A 304 -7.46 31.10 11.43
N SER A 305 -6.96 30.53 12.54
CA SER A 305 -6.23 31.30 13.56
C SER A 305 -4.95 31.96 13.02
N TRP A 306 -4.37 31.45 11.94
CA TRP A 306 -3.16 32.04 11.36
C TRP A 306 -3.40 33.45 10.81
N PHE A 307 -4.65 33.76 10.38
CA PHE A 307 -5.02 35.07 9.83
C PHE A 307 -5.22 36.15 10.91
N THR A 308 -5.44 35.75 12.15
CA THR A 308 -5.81 36.66 13.24
C THR A 308 -4.82 36.66 14.40
N ASP A 309 -3.99 35.66 14.54
CA ASP A 309 -2.98 35.57 15.59
C ASP A 309 -1.88 36.63 15.39
N PRO A 310 -1.68 37.56 16.34
CA PRO A 310 -0.71 38.65 16.19
C PRO A 310 0.74 38.19 16.06
N GLU A 311 1.12 37.07 16.75
CA GLU A 311 2.46 36.48 16.68
C GLU A 311 2.73 35.95 15.28
N ILE A 312 1.77 35.21 14.72
CA ILE A 312 1.86 34.64 13.37
C ILE A 312 1.91 35.75 12.32
N GLN A 313 1.03 36.75 12.43
CA GLN A 313 0.99 37.88 11.49
C GLN A 313 2.27 38.74 11.54
N GLN A 314 2.87 38.91 12.71
CA GLN A 314 4.15 39.57 12.84
C GLN A 314 5.29 38.70 12.24
N PHE A 315 5.28 37.40 12.48
CA PHE A 315 6.27 36.49 11.91
C PHE A 315 6.25 36.47 10.38
N ILE A 316 5.06 36.48 9.76
CA ILE A 316 4.89 36.56 8.30
C ILE A 316 5.60 37.83 7.76
N LYS A 317 5.42 38.97 8.43
CA LYS A 317 6.07 40.25 8.05
C LYS A 317 7.59 40.19 8.24
N ASP A 318 8.04 39.71 9.39
CA ASP A 318 9.47 39.67 9.74
C ASP A 318 10.28 38.73 8.81
N LYS A 319 9.62 37.68 8.30
CA LYS A 319 10.22 36.71 7.37
C LYS A 319 9.93 37.00 5.89
N ASP A 320 9.19 38.07 5.57
CA ASP A 320 8.76 38.43 4.21
C ASP A 320 8.05 37.26 3.47
N LEU A 321 7.13 36.59 4.17
CA LEU A 321 6.45 35.40 3.67
C LEU A 321 5.19 35.72 2.85
N LYS A 322 4.85 36.98 2.65
CA LYS A 322 3.69 37.50 1.91
C LYS A 322 2.34 37.21 2.56
N ASN A 323 2.06 35.98 2.94
CA ASN A 323 0.76 35.55 3.51
C ASN A 323 0.90 34.17 4.20
N GLU A 324 -0.23 33.61 4.64
CA GLU A 324 -0.35 32.33 5.33
C GLU A 324 0.09 31.14 4.46
N VAL A 325 -0.11 31.19 3.14
CA VAL A 325 0.41 30.18 2.20
C VAL A 325 1.93 30.22 2.16
N GLY A 326 2.53 31.42 2.18
CA GLY A 326 3.97 31.57 2.30
C GLY A 326 4.53 31.02 3.62
N LEU A 327 3.75 31.12 4.70
CA LEU A 327 4.06 30.56 6.00
C LEU A 327 3.97 29.02 5.99
N GLU A 328 2.96 28.43 5.38
CA GLU A 328 2.85 26.99 5.14
C GLU A 328 4.06 26.47 4.37
N HIS A 329 4.44 27.15 3.29
CA HIS A 329 5.63 26.81 2.50
C HIS A 329 6.92 26.93 3.31
N TYR A 330 7.02 27.92 4.21
CA TYR A 330 8.15 28.05 5.14
C TYR A 330 8.23 26.86 6.07
N PHE A 331 7.10 26.46 6.66
CA PHE A 331 7.02 25.28 7.55
C PHE A 331 7.50 24.01 6.81
N VAL A 332 6.95 23.72 5.64
CA VAL A 332 7.28 22.53 4.84
C VAL A 332 8.78 22.50 4.48
N ARG A 333 9.36 23.64 4.05
CA ARG A 333 10.81 23.71 3.77
C ARG A 333 11.64 23.41 5.01
N ARG A 334 11.24 23.94 6.16
CA ARG A 334 11.95 23.74 7.41
C ARG A 334 11.91 22.28 7.87
N ILE A 335 10.76 21.62 7.68
CA ILE A 335 10.62 20.18 7.96
C ILE A 335 11.45 19.36 6.97
N ALA A 336 11.48 19.71 5.68
CA ALA A 336 12.32 19.03 4.70
C ALA A 336 13.82 19.11 5.07
N ASP A 337 14.28 20.28 5.53
CA ASP A 337 15.65 20.46 6.02
C ASP A 337 15.92 19.63 7.28
N MET A 338 14.98 19.58 8.20
CA MET A 338 15.07 18.78 9.43
C MET A 338 15.16 17.28 9.11
N VAL A 339 14.28 16.75 8.26
CA VAL A 339 14.28 15.34 7.84
C VAL A 339 15.60 15.01 7.13
N ALA A 340 16.06 15.87 6.22
CA ALA A 340 17.33 15.70 5.53
C ALA A 340 18.54 15.73 6.49
N SER A 341 18.53 16.60 7.51
CA SER A 341 19.59 16.66 8.54
C SER A 341 19.69 15.38 9.38
N LYS A 342 18.60 14.62 9.46
CA LYS A 342 18.53 13.30 10.12
C LYS A 342 18.86 12.13 9.17
N GLY A 343 19.34 12.42 7.95
CA GLY A 343 19.75 11.41 6.97
C GLY A 343 18.60 10.70 6.27
N LYS A 344 17.39 11.27 6.30
CA LYS A 344 16.20 10.74 5.65
C LYS A 344 15.75 11.65 4.50
N MET A 345 14.96 11.11 3.57
CA MET A 345 14.30 11.86 2.51
C MET A 345 12.83 12.03 2.86
N MET A 346 12.33 13.24 2.76
CA MET A 346 10.94 13.56 2.99
C MET A 346 10.06 12.98 1.85
N ILE A 347 8.89 12.49 2.17
CA ILE A 347 7.79 12.33 1.22
C ILE A 347 6.66 13.26 1.66
N GLY A 348 5.92 13.83 0.72
CA GLY A 348 4.71 14.59 1.02
C GLY A 348 3.71 14.52 -0.13
N TRP A 349 2.47 14.85 0.19
CA TRP A 349 1.41 14.98 -0.80
C TRP A 349 1.73 16.09 -1.80
N ASP A 350 1.05 16.13 -2.93
CA ASP A 350 1.45 16.99 -4.06
C ASP A 350 1.33 18.52 -3.80
N GLU A 351 0.82 18.93 -2.64
CA GLU A 351 0.86 20.32 -2.15
C GLU A 351 2.30 20.83 -1.98
N ILE A 352 3.23 19.97 -1.57
CA ILE A 352 4.63 20.37 -1.32
C ILE A 352 5.36 20.88 -2.57
N VAL A 353 4.84 20.60 -3.77
CA VAL A 353 5.41 21.05 -5.05
C VAL A 353 5.49 22.58 -5.11
N ASP A 354 4.55 23.28 -4.46
CA ASP A 354 4.48 24.74 -4.43
C ASP A 354 5.36 25.35 -3.33
N ALA A 355 5.82 24.53 -2.38
CA ALA A 355 6.54 25.00 -1.19
C ALA A 355 8.00 25.42 -1.46
N GLY A 356 8.56 25.14 -2.64
CA GLY A 356 9.95 25.46 -2.97
C GLY A 356 10.96 24.56 -2.25
N VAL A 357 10.58 23.33 -1.94
CA VAL A 357 11.48 22.29 -1.43
C VAL A 357 12.41 21.83 -2.56
N SER A 358 13.67 21.54 -2.25
CA SER A 358 14.57 20.95 -3.25
C SER A 358 14.16 19.50 -3.61
N PRO A 359 14.11 19.13 -4.91
CA PRO A 359 13.87 17.76 -5.33
C PRO A 359 14.87 16.73 -4.78
N SER A 360 16.07 17.19 -4.36
CA SER A 360 17.05 16.32 -3.70
C SER A 360 16.69 15.98 -2.24
N LYS A 361 15.69 16.63 -1.65
CA LYS A 361 15.24 16.44 -0.25
C LYS A 361 13.87 15.80 -0.14
N ALA A 362 13.09 15.75 -1.25
CA ALA A 362 11.72 15.29 -1.19
C ALA A 362 11.30 14.45 -2.40
N VAL A 363 10.36 13.55 -2.17
CA VAL A 363 9.58 12.81 -3.16
C VAL A 363 8.13 13.29 -3.07
N VAL A 364 7.44 13.40 -4.19
CA VAL A 364 6.05 13.86 -4.26
C VAL A 364 5.12 12.67 -4.44
N MET A 365 4.09 12.55 -3.60
CA MET A 365 2.94 11.67 -3.82
C MET A 365 1.81 12.45 -4.50
N TRP A 366 1.60 12.17 -5.78
CA TRP A 366 0.53 12.82 -6.54
C TRP A 366 -0.80 12.13 -6.30
N TRP A 367 -1.74 12.81 -5.61
CA TRP A 367 -3.05 12.27 -5.24
C TRP A 367 -4.23 12.99 -5.88
N ARG A 368 -4.10 14.29 -6.21
CA ARG A 368 -5.17 15.12 -6.78
C ARG A 368 -5.35 14.87 -8.28
N HIS A 369 -6.06 13.79 -8.64
CA HIS A 369 -6.30 13.37 -10.01
C HIS A 369 -6.93 14.44 -10.91
N ASP A 370 -7.66 15.39 -10.34
CA ASP A 370 -8.26 16.57 -10.96
C ASP A 370 -7.27 17.73 -11.15
N ARG A 371 -6.11 17.67 -10.48
CA ARG A 371 -5.02 18.65 -10.61
C ARG A 371 -3.81 18.03 -11.31
N LYS A 372 -4.02 17.57 -12.55
CA LYS A 372 -2.93 16.96 -13.35
C LYS A 372 -1.74 17.88 -13.56
N TYR A 373 -1.96 19.18 -13.52
CA TYR A 373 -0.89 20.18 -13.61
C TYR A 373 0.11 20.09 -12.45
N GLN A 374 -0.30 19.60 -11.27
CA GLN A 374 0.63 19.39 -10.16
C GLN A 374 1.60 18.22 -10.45
N LEU A 375 1.11 17.14 -11.09
CA LEU A 375 1.98 16.08 -11.56
C LEU A 375 3.03 16.61 -12.55
N VAL A 376 2.58 17.35 -13.57
CA VAL A 376 3.48 17.93 -14.58
C VAL A 376 4.49 18.87 -13.93
N LYS A 377 4.03 19.76 -13.06
CA LYS A 377 4.88 20.70 -12.33
C LYS A 377 5.93 20.02 -11.47
N ALA A 378 5.56 18.95 -10.74
CA ALA A 378 6.50 18.15 -9.95
C ALA A 378 7.61 17.56 -10.83
N LEU A 379 7.22 16.97 -11.99
CA LEU A 379 8.16 16.39 -12.95
C LEU A 379 9.07 17.45 -13.58
N GLU A 380 8.54 18.59 -14.02
CA GLU A 380 9.31 19.71 -14.57
C GLU A 380 10.30 20.31 -13.57
N GLN A 381 9.96 20.30 -12.28
CA GLN A 381 10.85 20.73 -11.20
C GLN A 381 11.92 19.67 -10.84
N GLY A 382 11.85 18.46 -11.41
CA GLY A 382 12.83 17.40 -11.17
C GLY A 382 12.55 16.51 -9.97
N PHE A 383 11.33 16.54 -9.40
CA PHE A 383 10.96 15.62 -8.32
C PHE A 383 10.81 14.19 -8.83
N ARG A 384 11.17 13.23 -7.98
CA ARG A 384 10.69 11.86 -8.11
C ARG A 384 9.23 11.81 -7.63
N VAL A 385 8.40 11.04 -8.33
CA VAL A 385 6.95 11.01 -8.10
C VAL A 385 6.45 9.59 -7.88
N ILE A 386 5.56 9.42 -6.89
CA ILE A 386 4.75 8.23 -6.68
C ILE A 386 3.32 8.59 -7.05
N ALA A 387 2.72 7.86 -7.99
CA ALA A 387 1.35 8.13 -8.43
C ALA A 387 0.35 7.35 -7.56
N CYS A 388 -0.47 8.09 -6.82
CA CYS A 388 -1.55 7.56 -5.98
C CYS A 388 -2.85 8.39 -6.13
N PRO A 389 -3.30 8.67 -7.38
CA PRO A 389 -4.44 9.54 -7.59
C PRO A 389 -5.71 9.01 -6.94
N ARG A 390 -6.51 9.88 -6.29
CA ARG A 390 -7.81 9.53 -5.67
C ARG A 390 -8.65 8.65 -6.58
N ARG A 391 -8.65 8.94 -7.87
CA ARG A 391 -9.25 8.10 -8.88
C ARG A 391 -8.15 7.65 -9.86
N PRO A 392 -7.93 6.33 -9.95
CA PRO A 392 -8.75 5.24 -9.38
C PRO A 392 -8.18 4.59 -8.10
N PHE A 393 -7.16 5.16 -7.42
CA PHE A 393 -6.35 4.43 -6.42
C PHE A 393 -6.75 4.64 -4.95
N TYR A 394 -7.76 5.49 -4.65
CA TYR A 394 -8.31 5.51 -3.30
C TYR A 394 -9.37 4.44 -3.15
N SER A 395 -9.14 3.48 -2.25
CA SER A 395 -10.04 2.34 -2.03
C SER A 395 -11.18 2.63 -1.04
N ASP A 396 -11.23 3.81 -0.43
CA ASP A 396 -12.40 4.32 0.28
C ASP A 396 -13.53 4.79 -0.66
N PHE A 397 -13.23 4.98 -1.96
CA PHE A 397 -14.25 5.11 -3.00
C PHE A 397 -14.95 3.77 -3.24
N VAL A 398 -16.27 3.82 -3.44
CA VAL A 398 -17.05 2.65 -3.79
C VAL A 398 -16.57 2.05 -5.13
N GLN A 399 -16.62 0.72 -5.22
CA GLN A 399 -16.14 0.01 -6.40
C GLN A 399 -17.27 -0.49 -7.31
N TYR A 400 -18.52 -0.34 -6.90
CA TYR A 400 -19.68 -0.80 -7.65
C TYR A 400 -20.92 0.07 -7.38
N GLY A 401 -21.84 0.15 -8.37
CA GLY A 401 -23.00 1.05 -8.32
C GLY A 401 -24.04 0.75 -7.25
N SER A 402 -24.10 -0.47 -6.72
CA SER A 402 -25.01 -0.84 -5.63
C SER A 402 -24.47 -0.52 -4.23
N HIS A 403 -23.18 -0.18 -4.11
CA HIS A 403 -22.58 0.15 -2.82
C HIS A 403 -23.11 1.50 -2.31
N LYS A 404 -23.40 1.55 -1.01
CA LYS A 404 -24.01 2.73 -0.35
C LYS A 404 -23.02 3.48 0.54
N ILE A 405 -21.97 2.80 0.99
CA ILE A 405 -21.04 3.32 1.98
C ILE A 405 -19.65 3.46 1.36
N GLY A 406 -19.14 4.67 1.32
CA GLY A 406 -17.88 5.06 0.69
C GLY A 406 -18.00 6.38 -0.05
N ARG A 407 -16.89 6.86 -0.59
CA ARG A 407 -16.89 8.08 -1.40
C ARG A 407 -17.39 7.77 -2.82
N VAL A 408 -18.18 8.69 -3.38
CA VAL A 408 -18.79 8.57 -4.72
C VAL A 408 -18.54 9.81 -5.59
N TRP A 409 -17.60 10.66 -5.21
CA TRP A 409 -17.34 11.93 -5.90
C TRP A 409 -17.02 11.69 -7.39
N ASN A 410 -17.98 12.05 -8.25
CA ASN A 410 -17.88 11.92 -9.70
C ASN A 410 -17.71 10.47 -10.22
N GLY A 411 -18.17 9.45 -9.47
CA GLY A 411 -18.23 8.06 -9.93
C GLY A 411 -17.54 7.06 -9.00
N TYR A 412 -17.31 5.86 -9.52
CA TYR A 412 -16.75 4.71 -8.80
C TYR A 412 -15.27 4.52 -9.13
N ASN A 413 -14.54 3.81 -8.27
CA ASN A 413 -13.22 3.32 -8.57
C ASN A 413 -13.33 1.80 -8.84
N THR A 414 -13.69 1.44 -10.07
CA THR A 414 -13.86 0.04 -10.45
C THR A 414 -12.51 -0.68 -10.54
N ILE A 415 -12.54 -2.02 -10.49
CA ILE A 415 -11.32 -2.83 -10.65
C ILE A 415 -10.70 -2.62 -12.03
N GLU A 416 -11.51 -2.41 -13.06
CA GLU A 416 -11.06 -2.13 -14.43
C GLU A 416 -10.37 -0.77 -14.54
N ASP A 417 -10.87 0.27 -13.85
CA ASP A 417 -10.23 1.58 -13.83
C ASP A 417 -8.87 1.51 -13.12
N VAL A 418 -8.80 0.78 -12.00
CA VAL A 418 -7.55 0.51 -11.30
C VAL A 418 -6.56 -0.24 -12.20
N TYR A 419 -7.02 -1.30 -12.88
CA TYR A 419 -6.19 -2.08 -13.78
C TYR A 419 -5.62 -1.25 -14.94
N ARG A 420 -6.41 -0.35 -15.53
CA ARG A 420 -5.99 0.48 -16.66
C ARG A 420 -4.99 1.57 -16.29
N PHE A 421 -4.92 1.97 -15.03
CA PHE A 421 -3.95 2.98 -14.63
C PHE A 421 -2.50 2.42 -14.75
N PRO A 422 -1.49 3.21 -15.21
CA PRO A 422 -1.52 4.66 -15.46
C PRO A 422 -1.85 5.07 -16.91
N ASP A 423 -2.37 4.18 -17.74
CA ASP A 423 -2.57 4.42 -19.18
C ASP A 423 -3.27 5.75 -19.52
N PRO A 424 -4.31 6.21 -18.74
CA PRO A 424 -4.97 7.48 -19.01
C PRO A 424 -4.09 8.72 -18.85
N VAL A 425 -2.97 8.61 -18.10
CA VAL A 425 -2.07 9.72 -17.79
C VAL A 425 -0.61 9.47 -18.25
N VAL A 426 -0.35 8.34 -18.89
CA VAL A 426 1.01 7.98 -19.32
C VAL A 426 1.64 9.04 -20.22
N HIS A 427 0.83 9.73 -21.02
CA HIS A 427 1.30 10.81 -21.90
C HIS A 427 1.89 12.01 -21.14
N LEU A 428 1.49 12.23 -19.87
CA LEU A 428 2.04 13.28 -19.00
C LEU A 428 3.38 12.88 -18.39
N MET A 429 3.68 11.58 -18.35
CA MET A 429 4.87 11.01 -17.69
C MET A 429 5.93 10.54 -18.69
N LYS A 430 5.60 10.52 -19.99
CA LYS A 430 6.40 9.88 -21.06
C LYS A 430 7.85 10.38 -21.14
N ASP A 431 8.06 11.68 -20.91
CA ASP A 431 9.40 12.28 -21.00
C ASP A 431 10.12 12.29 -19.64
N TYR A 432 9.50 11.71 -18.60
CA TYR A 432 9.94 11.72 -17.19
C TYR A 432 9.94 10.33 -16.56
N GLU A 433 10.05 9.26 -17.37
CA GLU A 433 9.93 7.86 -16.88
C GLU A 433 10.88 7.57 -15.72
N ASN A 434 12.10 8.09 -15.75
CA ASN A 434 13.11 7.92 -14.70
C ASN A 434 12.76 8.63 -13.37
N GLN A 435 11.78 9.53 -13.37
CA GLN A 435 11.32 10.22 -12.17
C GLN A 435 10.10 9.53 -11.55
N ILE A 436 9.43 8.64 -12.28
CA ILE A 436 8.27 7.90 -11.78
C ILE A 436 8.76 6.68 -10.98
N MET A 437 8.69 6.78 -9.65
CA MET A 437 9.05 5.67 -8.77
C MET A 437 8.05 4.51 -8.88
N GLY A 438 6.77 4.82 -9.04
CA GLY A 438 5.73 3.80 -9.13
C GLY A 438 4.35 4.24 -8.70
N LEU A 439 3.60 3.27 -8.18
CA LEU A 439 2.17 3.37 -7.92
C LEU A 439 1.85 2.99 -6.47
N GLN A 440 0.81 3.61 -5.90
CA GLN A 440 0.33 3.27 -4.57
C GLN A 440 -1.19 3.38 -4.46
N MET A 441 -1.84 2.34 -3.92
CA MET A 441 -3.22 2.41 -3.47
C MET A 441 -3.27 3.00 -2.06
N CYS A 442 -4.26 3.86 -1.80
CA CYS A 442 -4.50 4.43 -0.47
C CYS A 442 -5.86 3.98 0.06
N MET A 443 -5.89 3.56 1.33
CA MET A 443 -7.09 3.20 2.06
C MET A 443 -7.30 4.14 3.24
N TRP A 444 -8.14 5.15 3.04
CA TRP A 444 -8.62 6.04 4.10
C TRP A 444 -9.79 5.40 4.83
N THR A 445 -9.80 5.54 6.16
CA THR A 445 -10.67 4.70 6.97
C THR A 445 -11.78 5.44 7.73
N GLU A 446 -12.11 6.68 7.35
CA GLU A 446 -13.22 7.42 7.99
C GLU A 446 -14.53 6.63 7.98
N ARG A 447 -14.79 5.87 6.91
CA ARG A 447 -16.00 5.04 6.74
C ARG A 447 -15.71 3.55 6.80
N VAL A 448 -14.57 3.16 7.33
CA VAL A 448 -14.10 1.76 7.36
C VAL A 448 -13.68 1.42 8.78
N ALA A 449 -14.66 1.04 9.59
CA ALA A 449 -14.49 0.89 11.03
C ALA A 449 -14.08 -0.52 11.50
N ASP A 450 -14.15 -1.52 10.63
CA ASP A 450 -13.82 -2.90 10.96
C ASP A 450 -13.07 -3.63 9.84
N SER A 451 -12.43 -4.74 10.21
CA SER A 451 -11.61 -5.54 9.30
C SER A 451 -12.39 -6.13 8.13
N LYS A 452 -13.67 -6.47 8.33
CA LYS A 452 -14.51 -7.05 7.28
C LYS A 452 -14.81 -6.02 6.19
N ARG A 453 -15.07 -4.77 6.60
CA ARG A 453 -15.27 -3.67 5.68
C ARG A 453 -13.97 -3.25 5.00
N LEU A 454 -12.87 -3.23 5.74
CA LEU A 454 -11.54 -2.97 5.18
C LEU A 454 -11.26 -3.92 4.01
N ASP A 455 -11.41 -5.21 4.23
CA ASP A 455 -11.22 -6.24 3.21
C ASP A 455 -12.13 -6.02 1.99
N TYR A 456 -13.42 -5.76 2.24
CA TYR A 456 -14.42 -5.53 1.21
C TYR A 456 -14.09 -4.34 0.32
N MET A 457 -13.55 -3.27 0.88
CA MET A 457 -13.18 -2.06 0.15
C MET A 457 -11.85 -2.21 -0.60
N VAL A 458 -10.89 -2.93 -0.05
CA VAL A 458 -9.56 -3.09 -0.67
C VAL A 458 -9.57 -4.15 -1.76
N PHE A 459 -10.22 -5.30 -1.51
CA PHE A 459 -10.19 -6.42 -2.45
C PHE A 459 -11.45 -6.50 -3.33
N PRO A 460 -11.25 -6.83 -4.63
CA PRO A 460 -10.02 -7.30 -5.27
C PRO A 460 -9.15 -6.22 -5.91
N ARG A 461 -9.42 -4.92 -5.70
CA ARG A 461 -8.71 -3.83 -6.40
C ARG A 461 -7.20 -3.82 -6.15
N LEU A 462 -6.75 -4.25 -4.96
CA LEU A 462 -5.31 -4.34 -4.66
C LEU A 462 -4.58 -5.30 -5.63
N VAL A 463 -5.25 -6.36 -6.11
CA VAL A 463 -4.70 -7.27 -7.13
C VAL A 463 -4.44 -6.54 -8.44
N ALA A 464 -5.36 -5.64 -8.83
CA ALA A 464 -5.20 -4.82 -10.03
C ALA A 464 -4.09 -3.77 -9.90
N VAL A 465 -3.89 -3.21 -8.70
CA VAL A 465 -2.74 -2.31 -8.42
C VAL A 465 -1.43 -3.06 -8.56
N ALA A 466 -1.34 -4.25 -7.99
CA ALA A 466 -0.15 -5.10 -8.09
C ALA A 466 0.18 -5.42 -9.56
N GLU A 467 -0.83 -5.77 -10.35
CA GLU A 467 -0.69 -6.00 -11.79
C GLU A 467 -0.17 -4.75 -12.51
N SER A 468 -0.72 -3.58 -12.19
CA SER A 468 -0.31 -2.29 -12.80
C SER A 468 1.10 -1.87 -12.40
N GLY A 469 1.53 -2.23 -11.20
CA GLY A 469 2.87 -1.92 -10.68
C GLY A 469 3.95 -2.87 -11.14
N TRP A 470 3.59 -4.12 -11.45
CA TRP A 470 4.53 -5.18 -11.81
C TRP A 470 4.57 -5.46 -13.32
N THR A 471 3.42 -5.71 -13.93
CA THR A 471 3.32 -6.20 -15.31
C THR A 471 3.65 -5.10 -16.33
N PRO A 472 4.55 -5.33 -17.30
CA PRO A 472 4.82 -4.39 -18.38
C PRO A 472 3.53 -3.99 -19.13
N ALA A 473 3.42 -2.72 -19.52
CA ALA A 473 2.22 -2.19 -20.16
C ALA A 473 1.77 -3.00 -21.38
N ILE A 474 2.73 -3.44 -22.19
CA ILE A 474 2.47 -4.24 -23.40
C ILE A 474 1.89 -5.63 -23.12
N SER A 475 2.11 -6.16 -21.91
CA SER A 475 1.62 -7.48 -21.46
C SER A 475 0.30 -7.41 -20.69
N LYS A 476 -0.23 -6.21 -20.46
CA LYS A 476 -1.50 -6.00 -19.75
C LYS A 476 -2.70 -6.23 -20.67
N GLU A 477 -3.59 -7.15 -20.27
CA GLU A 477 -4.87 -7.38 -20.95
C GLU A 477 -5.97 -7.59 -19.91
N CYS A 478 -6.88 -6.62 -19.80
CA CYS A 478 -7.91 -6.58 -18.76
C CYS A 478 -8.85 -7.79 -18.81
N SER A 479 -9.21 -8.26 -20.00
CA SER A 479 -10.07 -9.42 -20.16
C SER A 479 -9.44 -10.70 -19.60
N LEU A 480 -8.15 -10.90 -19.84
CA LEU A 480 -7.39 -12.04 -19.31
C LEU A 480 -7.16 -11.93 -17.80
N PHE A 481 -6.92 -10.72 -17.30
CA PHE A 481 -6.86 -10.46 -15.86
C PHE A 481 -8.17 -10.86 -15.18
N MET A 482 -9.31 -10.39 -15.69
CA MET A 482 -10.63 -10.72 -15.15
C MET A 482 -10.94 -12.22 -15.23
N GLN A 483 -10.52 -12.91 -16.29
CA GLN A 483 -10.71 -14.38 -16.41
C GLN A 483 -9.94 -15.17 -15.34
N LYS A 484 -8.74 -14.71 -14.95
CA LYS A 484 -7.92 -15.34 -13.90
C LYS A 484 -8.37 -14.97 -12.48
N LEU A 485 -8.99 -13.81 -12.31
CA LEU A 485 -9.30 -13.25 -10.99
C LEU A 485 -10.03 -14.22 -10.04
N PRO A 486 -10.98 -15.09 -10.49
CA PRO A 486 -11.60 -16.08 -9.62
C PRO A 486 -10.61 -16.99 -8.87
N LEU A 487 -9.43 -17.28 -9.43
CA LEU A 487 -8.40 -18.07 -8.75
C LEU A 487 -7.84 -17.31 -7.53
N PHE A 488 -7.62 -16.01 -7.67
CA PHE A 488 -7.15 -15.20 -6.55
C PHE A 488 -8.26 -14.97 -5.50
N LEU A 489 -9.52 -14.86 -5.92
CA LEU A 489 -10.65 -14.79 -4.99
C LEU A 489 -10.72 -16.06 -4.12
N LYS A 490 -10.53 -17.25 -4.72
CA LYS A 490 -10.41 -18.51 -3.97
C LYS A 490 -9.22 -18.53 -3.01
N TYR A 491 -8.09 -17.94 -3.40
CA TYR A 491 -6.94 -17.76 -2.51
C TYR A 491 -7.27 -16.86 -1.31
N LEU A 492 -8.00 -15.76 -1.53
CA LEU A 492 -8.48 -14.87 -0.46
C LEU A 492 -9.47 -15.57 0.50
N ASP A 493 -10.32 -16.48 -0.01
CA ASP A 493 -11.18 -17.33 0.84
C ASP A 493 -10.34 -18.17 1.80
N GLY A 494 -9.25 -18.76 1.31
CA GLY A 494 -8.31 -19.53 2.13
C GLY A 494 -7.52 -18.69 3.16
N LYS A 495 -7.59 -17.35 3.07
CA LYS A 495 -6.99 -16.39 3.99
C LYS A 495 -7.99 -15.69 4.89
N ASP A 496 -9.26 -16.10 4.87
CA ASP A 496 -10.37 -15.49 5.63
C ASP A 496 -10.54 -13.99 5.35
N VAL A 497 -10.40 -13.58 4.08
CA VAL A 497 -10.56 -12.20 3.63
C VAL A 497 -11.96 -12.00 3.06
N TYR A 498 -12.69 -11.01 3.58
CA TYR A 498 -14.06 -10.69 3.14
C TYR A 498 -14.05 -9.69 1.97
N TYR A 499 -13.79 -10.17 0.76
CA TYR A 499 -13.69 -9.34 -0.45
C TYR A 499 -15.03 -9.08 -1.15
N PHE A 500 -15.13 -8.01 -1.92
CA PHE A 500 -16.20 -7.80 -2.91
C PHE A 500 -16.00 -8.73 -4.13
N ASN A 501 -17.06 -9.40 -4.56
CA ASN A 501 -17.01 -10.25 -5.75
C ASN A 501 -17.58 -9.51 -6.97
N PRO A 502 -16.74 -9.04 -7.92
CA PRO A 502 -17.22 -8.28 -9.08
C PRO A 502 -18.03 -9.11 -10.09
N PHE A 503 -17.93 -10.45 -10.05
CA PHE A 503 -18.70 -11.35 -10.91
C PHE A 503 -20.09 -11.66 -10.34
N PHE A 504 -20.21 -11.63 -9.03
CA PHE A 504 -21.43 -11.91 -8.27
C PHE A 504 -21.59 -10.90 -7.14
N PRO A 505 -21.96 -9.63 -7.44
CA PRO A 505 -22.00 -8.54 -6.45
C PRO A 505 -22.88 -8.84 -5.22
N ASP A 506 -23.94 -9.63 -5.40
CA ASP A 506 -24.88 -9.98 -4.33
C ASP A 506 -24.44 -11.20 -3.49
N LEU A 507 -23.32 -11.86 -3.85
CA LEU A 507 -22.84 -13.05 -3.12
C LEU A 507 -22.43 -12.72 -1.68
N ARG A 508 -21.85 -11.53 -1.48
CA ARG A 508 -21.44 -11.03 -0.18
C ARG A 508 -22.04 -9.65 0.04
N PRO A 509 -22.91 -9.49 1.06
CA PRO A 509 -23.49 -8.19 1.34
C PRO A 509 -22.44 -7.17 1.74
N GLU A 510 -22.66 -5.92 1.35
CA GLU A 510 -21.83 -4.81 1.79
C GLU A 510 -21.83 -4.72 3.33
N PRO A 511 -20.67 -4.71 4.02
CA PRO A 511 -20.62 -4.54 5.46
C PRO A 511 -21.20 -3.20 5.89
N ALA A 512 -21.92 -3.17 7.00
CA ALA A 512 -22.53 -1.95 7.53
C ALA A 512 -21.47 -0.97 8.04
N GLU A 513 -21.78 0.32 7.98
CA GLU A 513 -21.03 1.37 8.67
C GLU A 513 -21.59 1.53 10.09
N PRO A 514 -20.75 1.63 11.13
CA PRO A 514 -21.22 2.00 12.47
C PRO A 514 -21.85 3.39 12.44
N LYS A 515 -22.93 3.59 13.19
CA LYS A 515 -23.48 4.93 13.41
C LYS A 515 -22.48 5.77 14.21
N LYS A 516 -22.37 7.06 13.90
CA LYS A 516 -21.64 8.00 14.75
C LYS A 516 -22.32 8.10 16.11
N LYS A 517 -21.53 8.29 17.17
CA LYS A 517 -22.05 8.42 18.54
C LYS A 517 -23.07 9.55 18.66
N GLU A 518 -22.85 10.65 17.93
CA GLU A 518 -23.77 11.80 17.88
C GLU A 518 -25.13 11.46 17.26
N ASP A 519 -25.15 10.58 16.25
CA ASP A 519 -26.38 10.15 15.60
C ASP A 519 -27.22 9.20 16.49
N VAL A 520 -26.55 8.41 17.35
CA VAL A 520 -27.21 7.51 18.30
C VAL A 520 -27.90 8.28 19.42
N LEU A 521 -27.39 9.44 19.81
CA LEU A 521 -27.99 10.30 20.85
C LEU A 521 -29.19 11.10 20.35
N GLN A 522 -29.39 11.21 19.02
CA GLN A 522 -30.57 11.88 18.43
C GLN A 522 -31.73 10.90 18.18
N ASP A 523 -31.48 9.60 18.13
CA ASP A 523 -32.49 8.54 17.96
C ASP A 523 -33.07 8.00 19.29
N GLY A 524 -32.60 8.46 20.46
CA GLY A 524 -33.06 8.10 21.82
C GLY A 524 -33.76 9.25 22.51
#